data_33fd5a6edad9a861ac7034e26961ee5e
#
_entry.id   33fd5a6edad9a861ac7034e26961ee5e
#
_cell.length_a   1.000
_cell.length_b   1.000
_cell.length_c   1.000
_cell.angle_alpha   90.00
_cell.angle_beta   90.00
_cell.angle_gamma   90.00
#
_symmetry.space_group_name_H-M   'P 1'
#
loop_
_entity.id
_entity.type
_entity.pdbx_description
1 polymer ?
#
loop_
_entity_poly.entity_id
_entity_poly.type
_entity_poly.pdbx_seq_one_letter_code
_entity_poly.pdbx_strand_id
1 'polypeptide(L)'
;MSDAPIGIFDSGVGGLTVARAILDQLPNESTLYIGDTARGPYGPRPLAEVREFALETMDFLVSQGVKAIVIACNTASAAMLRDARERYSIPVIEVIQPAVRRAVAATRTGNVGVIGTRATVDSKAYVDAFAAAPQLNITSIACPLFVEFVERGETSGAEITKIAREYLAPVMAAKVDTLVLGCTHYPLLTGVISYVMGEGVTLVSSAEETAKDLYRTLVENGLLRGQSTTPATHKFLATGDAKAFETLARRFLGPEVTKVEHQVL
;
A
#
# COMPACT_ATOMS: atom_id res chain seq x y z
N MET A 1 6.29 4.24 -25.52
CA MET A 1 7.04 5.05 -24.53
C MET A 1 6.18 6.24 -24.17
N SER A 2 6.13 6.64 -22.90
CA SER A 2 5.30 7.75 -22.42
C SER A 2 6.00 8.51 -21.30
N ASP A 3 6.07 9.84 -21.43
CA ASP A 3 6.62 10.75 -20.40
C ASP A 3 5.60 11.14 -19.34
N ALA A 4 4.33 10.73 -19.50
CA ALA A 4 3.29 10.97 -18.52
C ALA A 4 3.63 10.33 -17.15
N PRO A 5 3.26 10.95 -16.04
CA PRO A 5 3.59 10.42 -14.71
C PRO A 5 2.77 9.16 -14.37
N ILE A 6 3.28 8.40 -13.44
CA ILE A 6 2.53 7.34 -12.75
C ILE A 6 1.74 8.01 -11.63
N GLY A 7 0.42 7.81 -11.60
CA GLY A 7 -0.45 8.23 -10.50
C GLY A 7 -0.38 7.24 -9.35
N ILE A 8 -0.14 7.71 -8.13
CA ILE A 8 -0.10 6.89 -6.92
C ILE A 8 -1.10 7.45 -5.93
N PHE A 9 -2.02 6.63 -5.47
CA PHE A 9 -3.10 7.02 -4.57
C PHE A 9 -3.06 6.23 -3.25
N ASP A 10 -3.22 6.94 -2.15
CA ASP A 10 -3.42 6.38 -0.81
C ASP A 10 -4.39 7.23 0.01
N SER A 11 -4.93 6.69 1.09
CA SER A 11 -5.79 7.41 2.03
C SER A 11 -5.03 8.44 2.88
N GLY A 12 -3.70 8.45 2.83
CA GLY A 12 -2.87 9.34 3.65
C GLY A 12 -1.39 9.25 3.28
N VAL A 13 -0.54 9.16 4.30
CA VAL A 13 0.92 9.13 4.15
C VAL A 13 1.49 7.73 3.98
N GLY A 14 0.75 6.68 4.38
CA GLY A 14 1.24 5.30 4.39
C GLY A 14 1.68 4.81 3.02
N GLY A 15 0.95 5.18 1.97
CA GLY A 15 1.26 4.82 0.58
C GLY A 15 2.61 5.31 0.07
N LEU A 16 3.28 6.20 0.80
CA LEU A 16 4.64 6.60 0.50
C LEU A 16 5.65 5.45 0.65
N THR A 17 5.33 4.38 1.38
CA THR A 17 6.12 3.14 1.39
C THR A 17 6.09 2.47 0.02
N VAL A 18 4.95 2.48 -0.66
CA VAL A 18 4.80 1.98 -2.04
C VAL A 18 5.48 2.93 -3.01
N ALA A 19 5.30 4.25 -2.84
CA ALA A 19 5.98 5.25 -3.66
C ALA A 19 7.51 5.10 -3.58
N ARG A 20 8.09 4.84 -2.38
CA ARG A 20 9.51 4.56 -2.20
C ARG A 20 9.95 3.37 -3.06
N ALA A 21 9.25 2.25 -2.98
CA ALA A 21 9.59 1.07 -3.76
C ALA A 21 9.52 1.34 -5.28
N ILE A 22 8.57 2.17 -5.72
CA ILE A 22 8.46 2.58 -7.13
C ILE A 22 9.64 3.47 -7.53
N LEU A 23 10.00 4.48 -6.73
CA LEU A 23 11.13 5.36 -7.00
C LEU A 23 12.46 4.59 -7.07
N ASP A 24 12.65 3.62 -6.16
CA ASP A 24 13.88 2.81 -6.11
C ASP A 24 13.99 1.85 -7.31
N GLN A 25 12.87 1.28 -7.78
CA GLN A 25 12.88 0.31 -8.90
C GLN A 25 12.73 0.98 -10.28
N LEU A 26 12.13 2.16 -10.33
CA LEU A 26 11.79 2.90 -11.56
C LEU A 26 12.28 4.36 -11.49
N PRO A 27 13.58 4.59 -11.26
CA PRO A 27 14.10 5.93 -10.97
C PRO A 27 13.95 6.95 -12.12
N ASN A 28 13.67 6.46 -13.32
CA ASN A 28 13.46 7.31 -14.50
C ASN A 28 12.00 7.71 -14.71
N GLU A 29 11.06 7.18 -13.92
CA GLU A 29 9.64 7.46 -14.05
C GLU A 29 9.20 8.67 -13.23
N SER A 30 8.46 9.57 -13.85
CA SER A 30 7.80 10.65 -13.11
C SER A 30 6.59 10.14 -12.34
N THR A 31 6.31 10.70 -11.16
CA THR A 31 5.20 10.29 -10.31
C THR A 31 4.35 11.46 -9.86
N LEU A 32 3.05 11.22 -9.72
CA LEU A 32 2.08 12.10 -9.09
C LEU A 32 1.42 11.34 -7.94
N TYR A 33 1.82 11.65 -6.71
CA TYR A 33 1.25 11.07 -5.50
C TYR A 33 0.11 11.94 -4.98
N ILE A 34 -0.99 11.32 -4.56
CA ILE A 34 -2.06 11.98 -3.82
C ILE A 34 -2.45 11.18 -2.58
N GLY A 35 -2.38 11.84 -1.42
CA GLY A 35 -2.88 11.34 -0.15
C GLY A 35 -4.22 11.98 0.19
N ASP A 36 -5.28 11.17 0.31
CA ASP A 36 -6.62 11.65 0.63
C ASP A 36 -6.81 11.87 2.13
N THR A 37 -6.00 12.76 2.69
CA THR A 37 -5.93 13.02 4.13
C THR A 37 -7.14 13.75 4.70
N ALA A 38 -7.91 14.46 3.87
CA ALA A 38 -9.16 15.10 4.33
C ALA A 38 -10.22 14.08 4.73
N ARG A 39 -10.23 12.91 4.08
CA ARG A 39 -11.18 11.81 4.33
C ARG A 39 -10.53 10.60 5.00
N GLY A 40 -9.19 10.61 5.12
CA GLY A 40 -8.44 9.57 5.83
C GLY A 40 -8.68 9.58 7.36
N PRO A 41 -8.32 8.50 8.08
CA PRO A 41 -7.92 7.20 7.55
C PRO A 41 -9.11 6.39 7.03
N TYR A 42 -8.89 5.53 6.01
CA TYR A 42 -9.94 4.68 5.43
C TYR A 42 -10.22 3.41 6.25
N GLY A 43 -9.27 2.97 7.06
CA GLY A 43 -9.36 1.71 7.80
C GLY A 43 -10.59 1.50 8.68
N PRO A 44 -11.13 2.52 9.38
CA PRO A 44 -12.35 2.41 10.17
C PRO A 44 -13.65 2.68 9.38
N ARG A 45 -13.57 3.12 8.09
CA ARG A 45 -14.75 3.54 7.32
C ARG A 45 -15.47 2.37 6.67
N PRO A 46 -16.79 2.51 6.40
CA PRO A 46 -17.54 1.59 5.54
C PRO A 46 -16.93 1.49 4.15
N LEU A 47 -16.83 0.27 3.60
CA LEU A 47 -16.22 0.05 2.26
C LEU A 47 -16.93 0.83 1.15
N ALA A 48 -18.24 1.08 1.25
CA ALA A 48 -18.98 1.87 0.28
C ALA A 48 -18.48 3.32 0.20
N GLU A 49 -18.23 3.96 1.35
CA GLU A 49 -17.64 5.32 1.39
C GLU A 49 -16.21 5.31 0.84
N VAL A 50 -15.41 4.31 1.23
CA VAL A 50 -14.03 4.17 0.73
C VAL A 50 -14.02 4.05 -0.79
N ARG A 51 -14.98 3.28 -1.35
CA ARG A 51 -15.12 3.12 -2.79
C ARG A 51 -15.39 4.45 -3.49
N GLU A 52 -16.32 5.25 -2.98
CA GLU A 52 -16.67 6.56 -3.54
C GLU A 52 -15.46 7.51 -3.52
N PHE A 53 -14.81 7.64 -2.37
CA PHE A 53 -13.62 8.48 -2.21
C PHE A 53 -12.46 8.05 -3.12
N ALA A 54 -12.23 6.76 -3.22
CA ALA A 54 -11.17 6.23 -4.07
C ALA A 54 -11.45 6.48 -5.55
N LEU A 55 -12.68 6.30 -6.03
CA LEU A 55 -13.05 6.58 -7.41
C LEU A 55 -12.86 8.06 -7.75
N GLU A 56 -13.30 8.97 -6.89
CA GLU A 56 -13.13 10.41 -7.08
C GLU A 56 -11.64 10.80 -7.16
N THR A 57 -10.82 10.26 -6.27
CA THR A 57 -9.37 10.49 -6.28
C THR A 57 -8.71 9.95 -7.55
N MET A 58 -9.15 8.79 -8.02
CA MET A 58 -8.62 8.20 -9.27
C MET A 58 -9.09 8.95 -10.51
N ASP A 59 -10.34 9.42 -10.54
CA ASP A 59 -10.85 10.29 -11.61
C ASP A 59 -10.00 11.56 -11.71
N PHE A 60 -9.63 12.15 -10.57
CA PHE A 60 -8.70 13.26 -10.55
C PHE A 60 -7.34 12.89 -11.16
N LEU A 61 -6.73 11.77 -10.75
CA LEU A 61 -5.44 11.33 -11.33
C LEU A 61 -5.54 11.15 -12.85
N VAL A 62 -6.62 10.54 -13.35
CA VAL A 62 -6.85 10.39 -14.79
C VAL A 62 -6.94 11.76 -15.48
N SER A 63 -7.63 12.72 -14.86
CA SER A 63 -7.72 14.10 -15.40
C SER A 63 -6.36 14.80 -15.49
N GLN A 64 -5.39 14.39 -14.67
CA GLN A 64 -4.01 14.88 -14.71
C GLN A 64 -3.15 14.20 -15.79
N GLY A 65 -3.72 13.28 -16.56
CA GLY A 65 -3.05 12.63 -17.69
C GLY A 65 -2.02 11.58 -17.25
N VAL A 66 -2.21 10.90 -16.11
CA VAL A 66 -1.32 9.81 -15.68
C VAL A 66 -1.40 8.62 -16.65
N LYS A 67 -0.28 7.92 -16.87
CA LYS A 67 -0.21 6.78 -17.77
C LYS A 67 -0.60 5.44 -17.14
N ALA A 68 -0.57 5.37 -15.82
CA ALA A 68 -0.99 4.23 -15.02
C ALA A 68 -1.37 4.72 -13.62
N ILE A 69 -2.21 3.97 -12.92
CA ILE A 69 -2.59 4.25 -11.53
C ILE A 69 -2.11 3.11 -10.63
N VAL A 70 -1.53 3.46 -9.49
CA VAL A 70 -1.21 2.54 -8.40
C VAL A 70 -2.11 2.87 -7.20
N ILE A 71 -2.97 1.92 -6.85
CA ILE A 71 -3.76 1.98 -5.61
C ILE A 71 -2.87 1.46 -4.48
N ALA A 72 -2.16 2.36 -3.80
CA ALA A 72 -1.25 1.99 -2.73
C ALA A 72 -1.97 1.56 -1.45
N CYS A 73 -3.17 2.08 -1.20
CA CYS A 73 -3.98 1.77 -0.02
C CYS A 73 -4.61 0.38 -0.10
N ASN A 74 -4.31 -0.49 0.87
CA ASN A 74 -4.93 -1.83 0.95
C ASN A 74 -6.45 -1.75 1.16
N THR A 75 -6.93 -0.82 1.98
CA THR A 75 -8.37 -0.63 2.22
C THR A 75 -9.09 -0.18 0.95
N ALA A 76 -8.50 0.75 0.19
CA ALA A 76 -9.05 1.17 -1.09
C ALA A 76 -9.00 0.04 -2.13
N SER A 77 -7.90 -0.70 -2.21
CA SER A 77 -7.77 -1.88 -3.08
C SER A 77 -8.88 -2.90 -2.81
N ALA A 78 -9.15 -3.17 -1.52
CA ALA A 78 -10.21 -4.08 -1.10
C ALA A 78 -11.61 -3.59 -1.48
N ALA A 79 -11.83 -2.26 -1.48
CA ALA A 79 -13.14 -1.66 -1.74
C ALA A 79 -13.49 -1.56 -3.23
N MET A 80 -12.50 -1.43 -4.14
CA MET A 80 -12.80 -0.92 -5.48
C MET A 80 -11.99 -1.52 -6.64
N LEU A 81 -11.13 -2.50 -6.42
CA LEU A 81 -10.26 -3.02 -7.49
C LEU A 81 -11.02 -3.41 -8.76
N ARG A 82 -12.15 -4.10 -8.61
CA ARG A 82 -12.96 -4.55 -9.73
C ARG A 82 -13.50 -3.37 -10.53
N ASP A 83 -14.08 -2.39 -9.84
CA ASP A 83 -14.64 -1.18 -10.47
C ASP A 83 -13.57 -0.37 -11.20
N ALA A 84 -12.37 -0.26 -10.62
CA ALA A 84 -11.26 0.47 -11.23
C ALA A 84 -10.84 -0.11 -12.57
N ARG A 85 -10.74 -1.44 -12.67
CA ARG A 85 -10.36 -2.13 -13.92
C ARG A 85 -11.41 -2.00 -15.02
N GLU A 86 -12.69 -1.90 -14.65
CA GLU A 86 -13.78 -1.72 -15.61
C GLU A 86 -13.92 -0.25 -16.05
N ARG A 87 -13.59 0.71 -15.15
CA ARG A 87 -13.79 2.15 -15.38
C ARG A 87 -12.71 2.81 -16.21
N TYR A 88 -11.45 2.41 -16.04
CA TYR A 88 -10.29 3.11 -16.60
C TYR A 88 -9.64 2.32 -17.74
N SER A 89 -9.33 3.05 -18.84
CA SER A 89 -8.61 2.49 -19.99
C SER A 89 -7.11 2.39 -19.80
N ILE A 90 -6.57 3.09 -18.80
CA ILE A 90 -5.15 3.00 -18.40
C ILE A 90 -4.94 1.86 -17.40
N PRO A 91 -3.74 1.27 -17.33
CA PRO A 91 -3.45 0.23 -16.37
C PRO A 91 -3.68 0.67 -14.92
N VAL A 92 -4.37 -0.17 -14.14
CA VAL A 92 -4.55 -0.01 -12.70
C VAL A 92 -3.90 -1.17 -11.97
N ILE A 93 -2.93 -0.84 -11.13
CA ILE A 93 -2.17 -1.76 -10.29
C ILE A 93 -2.59 -1.54 -8.84
N GLU A 94 -2.74 -2.61 -8.07
CA GLU A 94 -3.12 -2.57 -6.66
C GLU A 94 -2.17 -3.42 -5.81
N VAL A 95 -2.30 -3.36 -4.50
CA VAL A 95 -1.31 -3.93 -3.59
C VAL A 95 -1.62 -5.33 -3.06
N ILE A 96 -2.86 -5.84 -3.22
CA ILE A 96 -3.29 -7.14 -2.64
C ILE A 96 -2.74 -8.32 -3.46
N GLN A 97 -3.03 -8.35 -4.76
CA GLN A 97 -2.63 -9.47 -5.62
C GLN A 97 -1.11 -9.71 -5.67
N PRO A 98 -0.26 -8.66 -5.79
CA PRO A 98 1.19 -8.81 -5.73
C PRO A 98 1.65 -9.45 -4.41
N ALA A 99 1.11 -8.97 -3.29
CA ALA A 99 1.44 -9.51 -1.96
C ALA A 99 1.01 -10.98 -1.82
N VAL A 100 -0.17 -11.34 -2.31
CA VAL A 100 -0.68 -12.73 -2.29
C VAL A 100 0.23 -13.65 -3.10
N ARG A 101 0.60 -13.27 -4.34
CA ARG A 101 1.53 -14.07 -5.15
C ARG A 101 2.87 -14.28 -4.43
N ARG A 102 3.40 -13.25 -3.79
CA ARG A 102 4.64 -13.36 -3.01
C ARG A 102 4.48 -14.28 -1.81
N ALA A 103 3.38 -14.17 -1.08
CA ALA A 103 3.11 -15.02 0.08
C ALA A 103 2.96 -16.50 -0.31
N VAL A 104 2.24 -16.79 -1.41
CA VAL A 104 2.13 -18.15 -1.97
C VAL A 104 3.51 -18.73 -2.31
N ALA A 105 4.40 -17.92 -2.89
CA ALA A 105 5.75 -18.35 -3.24
C ALA A 105 6.70 -18.47 -2.02
N ALA A 106 6.41 -17.76 -0.92
CA ALA A 106 7.28 -17.71 0.25
C ALA A 106 6.96 -18.79 1.29
N THR A 107 5.68 -19.17 1.43
CA THR A 107 5.28 -20.13 2.46
C THR A 107 5.83 -21.52 2.21
N ARG A 108 6.27 -22.15 3.29
CA ARG A 108 6.81 -23.52 3.30
C ARG A 108 5.85 -24.51 3.94
N THR A 109 5.02 -24.04 4.89
CA THR A 109 4.08 -24.88 5.64
C THR A 109 2.65 -24.77 5.12
N GLY A 110 2.36 -23.79 4.28
CA GLY A 110 1.01 -23.47 3.82
C GLY A 110 0.20 -22.65 4.83
N ASN A 111 0.76 -22.25 5.98
CA ASN A 111 0.09 -21.41 6.95
C ASN A 111 0.52 -19.96 6.75
N VAL A 112 -0.40 -19.12 6.27
CA VAL A 112 -0.14 -17.72 5.95
C VAL A 112 -0.99 -16.82 6.84
N GLY A 113 -0.33 -15.85 7.48
CA GLY A 113 -1.00 -14.78 8.21
C GLY A 113 -1.21 -13.54 7.32
N VAL A 114 -2.27 -12.82 7.55
CA VAL A 114 -2.51 -11.49 6.98
C VAL A 114 -2.88 -10.54 8.12
N ILE A 115 -2.15 -9.45 8.25
CA ILE A 115 -2.53 -8.36 9.15
C ILE A 115 -2.92 -7.13 8.33
N GLY A 116 -3.99 -6.44 8.74
CA GLY A 116 -4.52 -5.29 8.00
C GLY A 116 -5.34 -4.36 8.87
N THR A 117 -5.94 -3.35 8.25
CA THR A 117 -6.97 -2.54 8.90
C THR A 117 -8.24 -3.37 9.09
N ARG A 118 -9.16 -2.88 9.93
CA ARG A 118 -10.45 -3.55 10.13
C ARG A 118 -11.20 -3.70 8.80
N ALA A 119 -11.36 -2.63 8.02
CA ALA A 119 -12.07 -2.69 6.75
C ALA A 119 -11.41 -3.66 5.75
N THR A 120 -10.07 -3.73 5.69
CA THR A 120 -9.36 -4.69 4.83
C THR A 120 -9.64 -6.13 5.24
N VAL A 121 -9.64 -6.44 6.53
CA VAL A 121 -9.91 -7.80 7.03
C VAL A 121 -11.38 -8.18 6.85
N ASP A 122 -12.29 -7.28 7.21
CA ASP A 122 -13.73 -7.52 7.13
C ASP A 122 -14.21 -7.68 5.66
N SER A 123 -13.54 -7.04 4.69
CA SER A 123 -13.80 -7.20 3.25
C SER A 123 -13.56 -8.60 2.73
N LYS A 124 -12.72 -9.39 3.41
CA LYS A 124 -12.20 -10.69 2.96
C LYS A 124 -11.39 -10.65 1.64
N ALA A 125 -11.01 -9.48 1.15
CA ALA A 125 -10.31 -9.32 -0.14
C ALA A 125 -9.03 -10.15 -0.24
N TYR A 126 -8.27 -10.28 0.85
CA TYR A 126 -7.10 -11.17 0.88
C TYR A 126 -7.50 -12.66 0.83
N VAL A 127 -8.55 -13.06 1.56
CA VAL A 127 -9.06 -14.45 1.55
C VAL A 127 -9.51 -14.82 0.13
N ASP A 128 -10.25 -13.94 -0.53
CA ASP A 128 -10.71 -14.13 -1.90
C ASP A 128 -9.52 -14.18 -2.89
N ALA A 129 -8.50 -13.35 -2.68
CA ALA A 129 -7.30 -13.39 -3.51
C ALA A 129 -6.47 -14.68 -3.32
N PHE A 130 -6.49 -15.29 -2.13
CA PHE A 130 -5.88 -16.60 -1.86
C PHE A 130 -6.73 -17.79 -2.34
N ALA A 131 -7.98 -17.58 -2.79
CA ALA A 131 -8.85 -18.67 -3.24
C ALA A 131 -8.26 -19.47 -4.43
N ALA A 132 -7.33 -18.88 -5.17
CA ALA A 132 -6.57 -19.57 -6.22
C ALA A 132 -5.53 -20.59 -5.67
N ALA A 133 -5.26 -20.59 -4.37
CA ALA A 133 -4.35 -21.49 -3.67
C ALA A 133 -5.05 -22.18 -2.49
N PRO A 134 -6.05 -23.05 -2.76
CA PRO A 134 -6.94 -23.61 -1.74
C PRO A 134 -6.25 -24.53 -0.72
N GLN A 135 -5.00 -24.92 -0.98
CA GLN A 135 -4.18 -25.71 -0.05
C GLN A 135 -3.62 -24.88 1.11
N LEU A 136 -3.75 -23.54 1.07
CA LEU A 136 -3.22 -22.68 2.11
C LEU A 136 -4.25 -22.40 3.22
N ASN A 137 -3.75 -22.33 4.44
CA ASN A 137 -4.52 -21.93 5.61
C ASN A 137 -4.28 -20.44 5.88
N ILE A 138 -5.31 -19.62 5.74
CA ILE A 138 -5.19 -18.16 5.86
C ILE A 138 -5.76 -17.72 7.21
N THR A 139 -4.96 -17.02 8.01
CA THR A 139 -5.38 -16.39 9.27
C THR A 139 -5.26 -14.87 9.14
N SER A 140 -6.40 -14.17 9.16
CA SER A 140 -6.44 -12.71 9.00
C SER A 140 -6.79 -12.01 10.31
N ILE A 141 -6.03 -10.99 10.69
CA ILE A 141 -6.21 -10.23 11.94
C ILE A 141 -6.18 -8.73 11.66
N ALA A 142 -7.14 -8.01 12.24
CA ALA A 142 -7.15 -6.56 12.21
C ALA A 142 -6.25 -5.97 13.31
N CYS A 143 -5.36 -5.06 12.92
CA CYS A 143 -4.39 -4.40 13.81
C CYS A 143 -4.51 -2.86 13.74
N PRO A 144 -5.68 -2.28 14.07
CA PRO A 144 -5.97 -0.86 13.80
C PRO A 144 -5.00 0.11 14.49
N LEU A 145 -4.58 -0.15 15.73
CA LEU A 145 -3.68 0.74 16.47
C LEU A 145 -2.28 0.88 15.80
N PHE A 146 -1.86 -0.06 14.98
CA PHE A 146 -0.57 0.04 14.30
C PHE A 146 -0.47 1.29 13.41
N VAL A 147 -1.57 1.73 12.79
CA VAL A 147 -1.60 2.97 12.01
C VAL A 147 -1.32 4.17 12.90
N GLU A 148 -2.00 4.26 14.06
CA GLU A 148 -1.86 5.36 15.01
C GLU A 148 -0.44 5.46 15.55
N PHE A 149 0.18 4.34 15.92
CA PHE A 149 1.56 4.29 16.40
C PHE A 149 2.54 4.79 15.33
N VAL A 150 2.38 4.35 14.10
CA VAL A 150 3.25 4.79 12.99
C VAL A 150 3.10 6.29 12.75
N GLU A 151 1.90 6.82 12.72
CA GLU A 151 1.66 8.26 12.48
C GLU A 151 2.19 9.13 13.62
N ARG A 152 2.17 8.64 14.86
CA ARG A 152 2.85 9.30 15.98
C ARG A 152 4.37 9.18 15.92
N GLY A 153 4.90 8.30 15.08
CA GLY A 153 6.34 8.01 14.97
C GLY A 153 6.85 7.03 16.01
N GLU A 154 5.96 6.30 16.67
CA GLU A 154 6.26 5.33 17.72
C GLU A 154 6.41 3.92 17.11
N THR A 155 7.50 3.69 16.41
CA THR A 155 7.74 2.42 15.70
C THR A 155 8.53 1.39 16.50
N SER A 156 8.87 1.70 17.75
CA SER A 156 9.60 0.83 18.69
C SER A 156 9.23 1.14 20.12
N GLY A 157 9.64 0.30 21.09
CA GLY A 157 9.42 0.49 22.50
C GLY A 157 8.45 -0.51 23.12
N ALA A 158 8.26 -0.41 24.45
CA ALA A 158 7.51 -1.42 25.21
C ALA A 158 6.02 -1.45 24.87
N GLU A 159 5.41 -0.28 24.65
CA GLU A 159 3.97 -0.18 24.40
C GLU A 159 3.57 -0.81 23.08
N ILE A 160 4.20 -0.41 21.95
CA ILE A 160 3.93 -1.02 20.64
C ILE A 160 4.27 -2.50 20.62
N THR A 161 5.32 -2.94 21.34
CA THR A 161 5.67 -4.35 21.45
C THR A 161 4.59 -5.15 22.19
N LYS A 162 4.01 -4.59 23.25
CA LYS A 162 2.88 -5.21 23.96
C LYS A 162 1.66 -5.36 23.05
N ILE A 163 1.26 -4.29 22.37
CA ILE A 163 0.15 -4.30 21.42
C ILE A 163 0.40 -5.29 20.28
N ALA A 164 1.63 -5.35 19.75
CA ALA A 164 2.00 -6.32 18.72
C ALA A 164 1.85 -7.76 19.20
N ARG A 165 2.25 -8.09 20.44
CA ARG A 165 2.05 -9.43 21.01
C ARG A 165 0.58 -9.80 21.12
N GLU A 166 -0.26 -8.86 21.54
CA GLU A 166 -1.71 -9.08 21.67
C GLU A 166 -2.34 -9.34 20.29
N TYR A 167 -2.04 -8.49 19.29
CA TYR A 167 -2.59 -8.63 17.95
C TYR A 167 -2.09 -9.88 17.22
N LEU A 168 -0.80 -10.20 17.37
CA LEU A 168 -0.17 -11.30 16.61
C LEU A 168 -0.36 -12.68 17.27
N ALA A 169 -0.88 -12.75 18.51
CA ALA A 169 -1.10 -14.02 19.20
C ALA A 169 -1.89 -15.05 18.37
N PRO A 170 -2.99 -14.70 17.65
CA PRO A 170 -3.73 -15.69 16.86
C PRO A 170 -2.92 -16.23 15.67
N VAL A 171 -2.13 -15.39 14.97
CA VAL A 171 -1.30 -15.86 13.85
C VAL A 171 -0.11 -16.68 14.34
N MET A 172 0.42 -16.37 15.53
CA MET A 172 1.42 -17.22 16.20
C MET A 172 0.83 -18.59 16.56
N ALA A 173 -0.38 -18.63 17.13
CA ALA A 173 -1.08 -19.86 17.46
C ALA A 173 -1.39 -20.71 16.22
N ALA A 174 -1.67 -20.07 15.07
CA ALA A 174 -1.85 -20.72 13.78
C ALA A 174 -0.54 -21.22 13.14
N LYS A 175 0.62 -20.97 13.79
CA LYS A 175 1.96 -21.38 13.33
C LYS A 175 2.24 -20.93 11.90
N VAL A 176 1.91 -19.67 11.57
CA VAL A 176 2.21 -19.11 10.26
C VAL A 176 3.72 -19.02 10.06
N ASP A 177 4.18 -19.31 8.86
CA ASP A 177 5.58 -19.11 8.45
C ASP A 177 5.76 -17.91 7.49
N THR A 178 4.65 -17.34 7.09
CA THR A 178 4.61 -16.18 6.20
C THR A 178 3.52 -15.22 6.69
N LEU A 179 3.86 -13.95 6.84
CA LEU A 179 2.97 -12.90 7.32
C LEU A 179 2.91 -11.75 6.32
N VAL A 180 1.73 -11.52 5.75
CA VAL A 180 1.49 -10.39 4.83
C VAL A 180 1.18 -9.14 5.64
N LEU A 181 1.92 -8.07 5.35
CA LEU A 181 1.70 -6.73 5.90
C LEU A 181 0.66 -6.01 5.02
N GLY A 182 -0.61 -6.26 5.27
CA GLY A 182 -1.75 -5.78 4.48
C GLY A 182 -2.19 -4.36 4.83
N CYS A 183 -1.24 -3.49 5.13
CA CYS A 183 -1.43 -2.05 5.31
C CYS A 183 -0.12 -1.32 5.00
N THR A 184 -0.20 -0.18 4.34
CA THR A 184 0.94 0.64 3.92
C THR A 184 1.78 1.19 5.08
N HIS A 185 1.22 1.28 6.28
CA HIS A 185 1.93 1.72 7.49
C HIS A 185 2.80 0.62 8.10
N TYR A 186 2.42 -0.64 7.96
CA TYR A 186 3.04 -1.74 8.70
C TYR A 186 4.48 -2.07 8.34
N PRO A 187 4.99 -1.77 7.12
CA PRO A 187 6.42 -1.88 6.84
C PRO A 187 7.33 -1.09 7.79
N LEU A 188 6.83 0.03 8.37
CA LEU A 188 7.57 0.80 9.37
C LEU A 188 7.62 0.12 10.76
N LEU A 189 6.79 -0.90 11.00
CA LEU A 189 6.77 -1.72 12.20
C LEU A 189 7.49 -3.07 12.01
N THR A 190 8.17 -3.28 10.89
CA THR A 190 8.85 -4.56 10.57
C THR A 190 9.73 -5.05 11.71
N GLY A 191 10.48 -4.16 12.38
CA GLY A 191 11.33 -4.53 13.52
C GLY A 191 10.55 -5.12 14.69
N VAL A 192 9.45 -4.48 15.09
CA VAL A 192 8.60 -4.96 16.19
C VAL A 192 7.86 -6.24 15.79
N ILE A 193 7.32 -6.28 14.57
CA ILE A 193 6.60 -7.46 14.07
C ILE A 193 7.54 -8.66 13.99
N SER A 194 8.74 -8.51 13.41
CA SER A 194 9.75 -9.58 13.35
C SER A 194 10.18 -10.05 14.73
N TYR A 195 10.37 -9.12 15.67
CA TYR A 195 10.74 -9.46 17.05
C TYR A 195 9.66 -10.30 17.74
N VAL A 196 8.39 -9.99 17.52
CA VAL A 196 7.25 -10.72 18.13
C VAL A 196 7.03 -12.06 17.44
N MET A 197 7.09 -12.10 16.10
CA MET A 197 6.84 -13.32 15.33
C MET A 197 8.00 -14.33 15.38
N GLY A 198 9.23 -13.86 15.60
CA GLY A 198 10.44 -14.69 15.62
C GLY A 198 11.03 -14.95 14.24
N GLU A 199 12.23 -15.56 14.23
CA GLU A 199 13.08 -15.73 13.02
C GLU A 199 12.48 -16.67 11.96
N GLY A 200 11.51 -17.52 12.33
CA GLY A 200 10.91 -18.50 11.41
C GLY A 200 9.88 -17.95 10.44
N VAL A 201 9.49 -16.67 10.58
CA VAL A 201 8.39 -16.06 9.83
C VAL A 201 8.90 -15.08 8.78
N THR A 202 8.53 -15.31 7.52
CA THR A 202 8.81 -14.39 6.42
C THR A 202 7.77 -13.27 6.40
N LEU A 203 8.20 -12.01 6.50
CA LEU A 203 7.32 -10.86 6.32
C LEU A 203 7.23 -10.51 4.83
N VAL A 204 6.01 -10.34 4.33
CA VAL A 204 5.73 -9.96 2.95
C VAL A 204 5.16 -8.54 2.94
N SER A 205 5.95 -7.59 2.43
CA SER A 205 5.49 -6.23 2.12
C SER A 205 4.87 -6.19 0.72
N SER A 206 3.70 -5.57 0.60
CA SER A 206 3.06 -5.35 -0.70
C SER A 206 3.82 -4.34 -1.56
N ALA A 207 4.59 -3.44 -0.97
CA ALA A 207 5.20 -2.31 -1.67
C ALA A 207 6.16 -2.75 -2.79
N GLU A 208 7.14 -3.60 -2.47
CA GLU A 208 8.12 -4.06 -3.46
C GLU A 208 7.50 -4.88 -4.59
N GLU A 209 6.58 -5.76 -4.24
CA GLU A 209 5.91 -6.60 -5.24
C GLU A 209 5.00 -5.78 -6.16
N THR A 210 4.37 -4.73 -5.63
CA THR A 210 3.58 -3.78 -6.43
C THR A 210 4.45 -3.00 -7.41
N ALA A 211 5.63 -2.56 -6.99
CA ALA A 211 6.57 -1.88 -7.89
C ALA A 211 7.06 -2.81 -9.04
N LYS A 212 7.30 -4.11 -8.75
CA LYS A 212 7.63 -5.11 -9.78
C LYS A 212 6.48 -5.33 -10.76
N ASP A 213 5.25 -5.40 -10.27
CA ASP A 213 4.06 -5.53 -11.12
C ASP A 213 3.85 -4.30 -11.99
N LEU A 214 4.04 -3.12 -11.43
CA LEU A 214 4.01 -1.87 -12.18
C LEU A 214 5.04 -1.88 -13.31
N TYR A 215 6.31 -2.22 -13.02
CA TYR A 215 7.35 -2.31 -14.04
C TYR A 215 6.93 -3.25 -15.18
N ARG A 216 6.47 -4.47 -14.85
CA ARG A 216 6.01 -5.45 -15.84
C ARG A 216 4.87 -4.87 -16.70
N THR A 217 3.88 -4.28 -16.06
CA THR A 217 2.73 -3.68 -16.72
C THR A 217 3.14 -2.56 -17.68
N LEU A 218 4.07 -1.69 -17.27
CA LEU A 218 4.56 -0.61 -18.12
C LEU A 218 5.34 -1.15 -19.33
N VAL A 219 6.13 -2.22 -19.15
CA VAL A 219 6.84 -2.89 -20.25
C VAL A 219 5.86 -3.50 -21.25
N GLU A 220 4.91 -4.30 -20.77
CA GLU A 220 3.93 -5.02 -21.61
C GLU A 220 3.04 -4.07 -22.42
N ASN A 221 2.74 -2.89 -21.87
CA ASN A 221 1.92 -1.88 -22.55
C ASN A 221 2.74 -0.82 -23.32
N GLY A 222 4.08 -0.94 -23.36
CA GLY A 222 4.93 0.03 -24.06
C GLY A 222 4.91 1.43 -23.44
N LEU A 223 4.63 1.52 -22.12
CA LEU A 223 4.44 2.77 -21.39
C LEU A 223 5.67 3.23 -20.60
N LEU A 224 6.76 2.43 -20.58
CA LEU A 224 8.00 2.89 -19.92
C LEU A 224 8.45 4.21 -20.53
N ARG A 225 8.95 5.09 -19.67
CA ARG A 225 9.60 6.32 -20.11
C ARG A 225 10.88 5.98 -20.86
N GLY A 226 11.08 6.62 -22.02
CA GLY A 226 12.30 6.45 -22.80
C GLY A 226 13.52 7.09 -22.10
N GLN A 227 14.70 6.82 -22.65
CA GLN A 227 15.88 7.58 -22.24
C GLN A 227 15.64 9.07 -22.52
N SER A 228 15.69 9.89 -21.49
CA SER A 228 15.44 11.32 -21.56
C SER A 228 16.56 12.07 -20.84
N THR A 229 16.95 13.22 -21.39
CA THR A 229 17.86 14.16 -20.73
C THR A 229 17.16 14.97 -19.64
N THR A 230 15.81 14.99 -19.65
CA THR A 230 15.02 15.66 -18.62
C THR A 230 14.88 14.73 -17.42
N PRO A 231 15.26 15.13 -16.21
CA PRO A 231 15.07 14.31 -15.00
C PRO A 231 13.60 13.97 -14.76
N ALA A 232 13.36 12.82 -14.09
CA ALA A 232 12.04 12.49 -13.58
C ALA A 232 11.58 13.53 -12.56
N THR A 233 10.28 13.78 -12.50
CA THR A 233 9.66 14.70 -11.55
C THR A 233 8.72 13.96 -10.61
N HIS A 234 8.74 14.34 -9.34
CA HIS A 234 7.88 13.75 -8.32
C HIS A 234 7.05 14.84 -7.67
N LYS A 235 5.73 14.73 -7.83
CA LYS A 235 4.77 15.68 -7.22
C LYS A 235 3.98 14.98 -6.12
N PHE A 236 3.74 15.71 -5.04
CA PHE A 236 3.02 15.23 -3.87
C PHE A 236 1.84 16.15 -3.57
N LEU A 237 0.65 15.57 -3.49
CA LEU A 237 -0.59 16.28 -3.20
C LEU A 237 -1.22 15.69 -1.93
N ALA A 238 -1.92 16.55 -1.18
CA ALA A 238 -2.74 16.13 -0.04
C ALA A 238 -4.09 16.84 -0.12
N THR A 239 -5.18 16.13 0.20
CA THR A 239 -6.53 16.73 0.20
C THR A 239 -6.84 17.47 1.50
N GLY A 240 -6.11 17.19 2.59
CA GLY A 240 -6.17 17.89 3.87
C GLY A 240 -5.03 18.89 4.06
N ASP A 241 -4.54 19.00 5.30
CA ASP A 241 -3.43 19.90 5.64
C ASP A 241 -2.12 19.45 5.00
N ALA A 242 -1.70 20.14 3.94
CA ALA A 242 -0.50 19.83 3.19
C ALA A 242 0.78 19.96 4.03
N LYS A 243 0.82 20.87 5.03
CA LYS A 243 2.00 21.05 5.89
C LYS A 243 2.13 19.94 6.91
N ALA A 244 1.03 19.51 7.52
CA ALA A 244 1.01 18.35 8.39
C ALA A 244 1.40 17.09 7.62
N PHE A 245 0.86 16.91 6.41
CA PHE A 245 1.24 15.83 5.50
C PHE A 245 2.74 15.84 5.19
N GLU A 246 3.31 16.99 4.79
CA GLU A 246 4.73 17.11 4.44
C GLU A 246 5.64 16.67 5.60
N THR A 247 5.28 17.06 6.83
CA THR A 247 6.05 16.69 8.03
C THR A 247 6.08 15.18 8.23
N LEU A 248 4.95 14.51 8.07
CA LEU A 248 4.85 13.04 8.15
C LEU A 248 5.50 12.37 6.95
N ALA A 249 5.25 12.88 5.75
CA ALA A 249 5.74 12.30 4.50
C ALA A 249 7.28 12.19 4.47
N ARG A 250 7.98 13.16 5.04
CA ARG A 250 9.44 13.10 5.17
C ARG A 250 9.94 11.96 6.06
N ARG A 251 9.14 11.43 6.98
CA ARG A 251 9.49 10.23 7.76
C ARG A 251 9.40 8.96 6.92
N PHE A 252 8.50 8.92 5.95
CA PHE A 252 8.27 7.76 5.09
C PHE A 252 9.21 7.75 3.88
N LEU A 253 9.37 8.89 3.23
CA LEU A 253 10.07 8.99 1.94
C LEU A 253 11.37 9.79 1.99
N GLY A 254 11.61 10.54 3.08
CA GLY A 254 12.86 11.29 3.25
C GLY A 254 12.91 12.58 2.42
N PRO A 255 14.10 12.95 1.91
CA PRO A 255 14.34 14.24 1.24
C PRO A 255 13.66 14.36 -0.13
N GLU A 256 13.18 13.29 -0.71
CA GLU A 256 12.45 13.28 -1.98
C GLU A 256 11.13 14.07 -1.89
N VAL A 257 10.56 14.18 -0.68
CA VAL A 257 9.42 15.06 -0.43
C VAL A 257 9.91 16.49 -0.26
N THR A 258 10.01 17.21 -1.38
CA THR A 258 10.47 18.61 -1.41
C THR A 258 9.35 19.57 -1.05
N LYS A 259 8.15 19.34 -1.55
CA LYS A 259 6.96 20.17 -1.36
C LYS A 259 5.70 19.32 -1.51
N VAL A 260 4.72 19.60 -0.66
CA VAL A 260 3.36 19.07 -0.80
C VAL A 260 2.39 20.19 -1.12
N GLU A 261 1.54 19.98 -2.12
CA GLU A 261 0.52 20.93 -2.52
C GLU A 261 -0.85 20.48 -2.04
N HIS A 262 -1.66 21.44 -1.61
CA HIS A 262 -3.06 21.14 -1.25
C HIS A 262 -3.91 20.97 -2.51
N GLN A 263 -4.70 19.91 -2.55
CA GLN A 263 -5.62 19.61 -3.65
C GLN A 263 -7.04 19.41 -3.11
N VAL A 264 -7.98 20.15 -3.65
CA VAL A 264 -9.42 19.92 -3.41
C VAL A 264 -9.92 18.93 -4.46
N LEU A 265 -10.57 17.84 -4.00
CA LEU A 265 -11.28 16.88 -4.84
C LEU A 265 -12.75 17.22 -4.90
#